data_38c30e686e06cf62dbf72d0927829c02
#
_entry.id   38c30e686e06cf62dbf72d0927829c02
#
_cell.length_a   1.000
_cell.length_b   1.000
_cell.length_c   1.000
_cell.angle_alpha   90.00
_cell.angle_beta   90.00
_cell.angle_gamma   90.00
#
_symmetry.space_group_name_H-M   'P 1'
#
loop_
_entity.id
_entity.type
_entity.pdbx_description
1 polymer ?
#
loop_
_entity_poly.entity_id
_entity_poly.type
_entity_poly.pdbx_seq_one_letter_code
_entity_poly.pdbx_strand_id
1 'polypeptide(L)'
;MIVLKHILVATDFGPAADAALTYGRALARNFGATLHVLHVAENLFMRPTVADPHTLKAAVARRLEALLNDEDRSDLKAHTAVETSDHPADAIIDYARQADIDLVIMGTHGRTGMSQLFVGSVAERVVRTAPCPVLTVKHPEHEFVHPDVAGSQQEARPS
;
A
#
# COMPACT_ATOMS: atom_id res chain seq x y z
N MET A 1 18.32 8.75 15.52
CA MET A 1 18.30 8.41 14.06
C MET A 1 17.19 7.39 13.82
N ILE A 2 16.36 7.62 12.82
CA ILE A 2 15.30 6.67 12.42
C ILE A 2 15.88 5.72 11.36
N VAL A 3 15.71 4.43 11.56
CA VAL A 3 16.12 3.39 10.60
C VAL A 3 14.87 2.62 10.21
N LEU A 4 14.55 2.60 8.91
CA LEU A 4 13.48 1.79 8.34
C LEU A 4 14.10 0.77 7.39
N LYS A 5 13.92 -0.51 7.65
CA LYS A 5 14.42 -1.60 6.81
C LYS A 5 13.33 -2.21 5.95
N HIS A 6 12.10 -2.24 6.46
CA HIS A 6 10.94 -2.85 5.81
C HIS A 6 9.75 -1.91 5.90
N ILE A 7 9.21 -1.51 4.76
CA ILE A 7 8.03 -0.65 4.64
C ILE A 7 6.93 -1.45 3.96
N LEU A 8 5.75 -1.49 4.58
CA LEU A 8 4.56 -2.16 4.06
C LEU A 8 3.57 -1.14 3.52
N VAL A 9 3.14 -1.30 2.27
CA VAL A 9 1.97 -0.61 1.72
C VAL A 9 0.83 -1.60 1.58
N ALA A 10 -0.27 -1.35 2.27
CA ALA A 10 -1.51 -2.10 2.12
C ALA A 10 -2.37 -1.44 1.04
N THR A 11 -2.78 -2.20 0.04
CA THR A 11 -3.57 -1.69 -1.08
C THR A 11 -4.89 -2.43 -1.26
N ASP A 12 -5.94 -1.68 -1.54
CA ASP A 12 -7.25 -2.15 -2.02
C ASP A 12 -7.48 -1.80 -3.50
N PHE A 13 -6.42 -1.36 -4.19
CA PHE A 13 -6.44 -0.85 -5.56
C PHE A 13 -7.26 0.44 -5.75
N GLY A 14 -7.58 1.15 -4.69
CA GLY A 14 -8.27 2.42 -4.75
C GLY A 14 -7.30 3.62 -4.84
N PRO A 15 -7.84 4.85 -5.11
CA PRO A 15 -7.01 6.05 -5.29
C PRO A 15 -6.18 6.42 -4.05
N ALA A 16 -6.72 6.23 -2.84
CA ALA A 16 -5.99 6.49 -1.61
C ALA A 16 -4.81 5.49 -1.41
N ALA A 17 -5.00 4.23 -1.83
CA ALA A 17 -3.94 3.23 -1.82
C ALA A 17 -2.86 3.52 -2.87
N ASP A 18 -3.22 4.06 -4.03
CA ASP A 18 -2.25 4.50 -5.04
C ASP A 18 -1.38 5.65 -4.51
N ALA A 19 -1.99 6.62 -3.83
CA ALA A 19 -1.27 7.68 -3.13
C ALA A 19 -0.35 7.10 -2.03
N ALA A 20 -0.83 6.15 -1.24
CA ALA A 20 -0.04 5.46 -0.23
C ALA A 20 1.18 4.75 -0.84
N LEU A 21 1.02 4.12 -2.01
CA LEU A 21 2.14 3.47 -2.72
C LEU A 21 3.19 4.48 -3.18
N THR A 22 2.78 5.67 -3.62
CA THR A 22 3.69 6.76 -3.97
C THR A 22 4.55 7.19 -2.77
N TYR A 23 3.94 7.36 -1.59
CA TYR A 23 4.67 7.61 -0.35
C TYR A 23 5.59 6.46 0.04
N GLY A 24 5.11 5.23 -0.10
CA GLY A 24 5.90 4.03 0.18
C GLY A 24 7.18 3.95 -0.64
N ARG A 25 7.09 4.22 -1.93
CA ARG A 25 8.27 4.29 -2.82
C ARG A 25 9.26 5.36 -2.40
N ALA A 26 8.76 6.58 -2.15
CA ALA A 26 9.62 7.70 -1.77
C ALA A 26 10.34 7.43 -0.44
N LEU A 27 9.64 6.94 0.56
CA LEU A 27 10.23 6.61 1.85
C LEU A 27 11.19 5.42 1.75
N ALA A 28 10.84 4.38 0.99
CA ALA A 28 11.75 3.24 0.79
C ALA A 28 13.06 3.66 0.11
N ARG A 29 13.03 4.54 -0.89
CA ARG A 29 14.23 5.12 -1.49
C ARG A 29 15.05 5.93 -0.49
N ASN A 30 14.41 6.81 0.27
CA ASN A 30 15.11 7.69 1.22
C ASN A 30 15.80 6.92 2.33
N PHE A 31 15.23 5.82 2.79
CA PHE A 31 15.77 5.02 3.88
C PHE A 31 16.54 3.77 3.43
N GLY A 32 16.55 3.48 2.14
CA GLY A 32 17.13 2.23 1.62
C GLY A 32 16.37 0.99 2.10
N ALA A 33 15.05 1.12 2.29
CA ALA A 33 14.21 0.06 2.81
C ALA A 33 13.69 -0.87 1.71
N THR A 34 13.40 -2.11 2.09
CA THR A 34 12.64 -3.04 1.25
C THR A 34 11.17 -2.65 1.25
N LEU A 35 10.55 -2.58 0.07
CA LEU A 35 9.14 -2.26 -0.10
C LEU A 35 8.30 -3.54 -0.20
N HIS A 36 7.33 -3.70 0.68
CA HIS A 36 6.32 -4.74 0.64
C HIS A 36 4.99 -4.15 0.18
N VAL A 37 4.32 -4.78 -0.76
CA VAL A 37 2.98 -4.37 -1.20
C VAL A 37 2.01 -5.52 -0.97
N LEU A 38 1.06 -5.31 -0.08
CA LEU A 38 0.11 -6.33 0.39
C LEU A 38 -1.30 -5.99 -0.07
N HIS A 39 -1.99 -6.98 -0.61
CA HIS A 39 -3.45 -6.95 -0.77
C HIS A 39 -4.09 -8.07 0.05
N VAL A 40 -5.14 -7.74 0.79
CA VAL A 40 -5.95 -8.72 1.50
C VAL A 40 -7.23 -8.94 0.70
N ALA A 41 -7.35 -10.13 0.10
CA ALA A 41 -8.54 -10.55 -0.62
C ALA A 41 -9.59 -11.11 0.33
N GLU A 42 -10.87 -10.90 0.03
CA GLU A 42 -11.96 -11.55 0.75
C GLU A 42 -11.90 -13.08 0.61
N ASN A 43 -12.33 -13.78 1.64
CA ASN A 43 -12.42 -15.23 1.61
C ASN A 43 -13.66 -15.68 0.82
N LEU A 44 -13.48 -15.91 -0.47
CA LEU A 44 -14.55 -16.28 -1.39
C LEU A 44 -14.96 -17.76 -1.31
N PHE A 45 -14.25 -18.60 -0.55
CA PHE A 45 -14.65 -20.00 -0.34
C PHE A 45 -16.01 -20.15 0.34
N MET A 46 -16.46 -19.12 1.06
CA MET A 46 -17.75 -19.09 1.76
C MET A 46 -18.88 -18.51 0.90
N ARG A 47 -18.60 -18.00 -0.31
CA ARG A 47 -19.61 -17.46 -1.22
C ARG A 47 -19.71 -18.32 -2.47
N PRO A 48 -20.93 -18.75 -2.85
CA PRO A 48 -21.14 -19.43 -4.13
C PRO A 48 -20.92 -18.40 -5.26
N THR A 49 -19.72 -18.34 -5.78
CA THR A 49 -19.37 -17.50 -6.92
C THR A 49 -19.18 -18.38 -8.16
N VAL A 50 -19.44 -17.80 -9.33
CA VAL A 50 -19.26 -18.47 -10.63
C VAL A 50 -17.77 -18.68 -10.98
N ALA A 51 -16.86 -18.00 -10.27
CA ALA A 51 -15.43 -18.03 -10.53
C ALA A 51 -14.70 -19.00 -9.56
N ASP A 52 -13.78 -19.79 -10.11
CA ASP A 52 -12.88 -20.61 -9.31
C ASP A 52 -11.99 -19.73 -8.42
N PRO A 53 -11.95 -19.97 -7.10
CA PRO A 53 -11.16 -19.17 -6.16
C PRO A 53 -9.66 -19.11 -6.49
N HIS A 54 -9.09 -20.17 -7.06
CA HIS A 54 -7.68 -20.19 -7.46
C HIS A 54 -7.41 -19.25 -8.64
N THR A 55 -8.30 -19.26 -9.64
CA THR A 55 -8.22 -18.36 -10.79
C THR A 55 -8.34 -16.90 -10.35
N LEU A 56 -9.22 -16.63 -9.40
CA LEU A 56 -9.42 -15.29 -8.88
C LEU A 56 -8.20 -14.80 -8.09
N LYS A 57 -7.63 -15.65 -7.22
CA LYS A 57 -6.41 -15.32 -6.46
C LYS A 57 -5.24 -15.05 -7.42
N ALA A 58 -5.08 -15.83 -8.48
CA ALA A 58 -4.06 -15.61 -9.48
C ALA A 58 -4.25 -14.30 -10.26
N ALA A 59 -5.49 -13.92 -10.56
CA ALA A 59 -5.81 -12.64 -11.21
C ALA A 59 -5.47 -11.45 -10.31
N VAL A 60 -5.81 -11.54 -9.03
CA VAL A 60 -5.46 -10.52 -8.02
C VAL A 60 -3.94 -10.40 -7.87
N ALA A 61 -3.22 -11.51 -7.79
CA ALA A 61 -1.76 -11.52 -7.71
C ALA A 61 -1.13 -10.83 -8.93
N ARG A 62 -1.58 -11.12 -10.15
CA ARG A 62 -1.10 -10.45 -11.36
C ARG A 62 -1.39 -8.95 -11.35
N ARG A 63 -2.56 -8.53 -10.88
CA ARG A 63 -2.91 -7.12 -10.74
C ARG A 63 -1.99 -6.41 -9.73
N LEU A 64 -1.69 -7.07 -8.63
CA LEU A 64 -0.79 -6.55 -7.60
C LEU A 64 0.65 -6.42 -8.14
N GLU A 65 1.14 -7.45 -8.83
CA GLU A 65 2.45 -7.43 -9.49
C GLU A 65 2.57 -6.30 -10.53
N ALA A 66 1.49 -5.98 -11.23
CA ALA A 66 1.46 -4.89 -12.23
C ALA A 66 1.59 -3.48 -11.61
N LEU A 67 1.43 -3.33 -10.30
CA LEU A 67 1.69 -2.07 -9.59
C LEU A 67 3.19 -1.77 -9.48
N LEU A 68 4.04 -2.78 -9.52
CA LEU A 68 5.49 -2.64 -9.40
C LEU A 68 6.15 -2.52 -10.76
N ASN A 69 7.01 -1.51 -10.91
CA ASN A 69 7.89 -1.37 -12.06
C ASN A 69 9.27 -2.03 -11.83
N ASP A 70 10.14 -1.98 -12.83
CA ASP A 70 11.47 -2.61 -12.75
C ASP A 70 12.37 -1.91 -11.72
N GLU A 71 12.26 -0.59 -11.56
CA GLU A 71 13.00 0.18 -10.55
C GLU A 71 12.57 -0.19 -9.14
N ASP A 72 11.27 -0.42 -8.90
CA ASP A 72 10.78 -0.88 -7.61
C ASP A 72 11.41 -2.22 -7.22
N ARG A 73 11.57 -3.12 -8.20
CA ARG A 73 12.13 -4.45 -7.97
C ARG A 73 13.64 -4.41 -7.76
N SER A 74 14.36 -3.63 -8.56
CA SER A 74 15.84 -3.53 -8.48
C SER A 74 16.28 -2.73 -7.27
N ASP A 75 15.76 -1.54 -7.09
CA ASP A 75 16.29 -0.55 -6.15
C ASP A 75 15.67 -0.71 -4.76
N LEU A 76 14.36 -1.02 -4.69
CA LEU A 76 13.63 -1.16 -3.44
C LEU A 76 13.46 -2.62 -3.02
N LYS A 77 13.97 -3.57 -3.79
CA LYS A 77 13.73 -5.01 -3.58
C LYS A 77 12.24 -5.32 -3.37
N ALA A 78 11.40 -4.56 -4.07
CA ALA A 78 9.97 -4.59 -3.87
C ALA A 78 9.38 -5.96 -4.25
N HIS A 79 8.47 -6.43 -3.41
CA HIS A 79 7.73 -7.64 -3.67
C HIS A 79 6.28 -7.52 -3.20
N THR A 80 5.44 -8.37 -3.72
CA THR A 80 4.01 -8.40 -3.46
C THR A 80 3.62 -9.60 -2.60
N ALA A 81 2.53 -9.44 -1.85
CA ALA A 81 1.90 -10.53 -1.13
C ALA A 81 0.37 -10.41 -1.22
N VAL A 82 -0.30 -11.54 -1.37
CA VAL A 82 -1.76 -11.64 -1.31
C VAL A 82 -2.14 -12.55 -0.16
N GLU A 83 -2.80 -11.97 0.83
CA GLU A 83 -3.44 -12.69 1.92
C GLU A 83 -4.94 -12.85 1.65
N THR A 84 -5.56 -13.86 2.23
CA THR A 84 -7.00 -14.09 2.14
C THR A 84 -7.58 -14.07 3.54
N SER A 85 -8.48 -13.13 3.81
CA SER A 85 -9.10 -13.00 5.13
C SER A 85 -10.40 -12.20 5.07
N ASP A 86 -11.36 -12.57 5.92
CA ASP A 86 -12.56 -11.78 6.17
C ASP A 86 -12.30 -10.62 7.17
N HIS A 87 -11.10 -10.62 7.77
CA HIS A 87 -10.64 -9.60 8.70
C HIS A 87 -9.36 -8.92 8.17
N PRO A 88 -9.46 -8.02 7.19
CA PRO A 88 -8.29 -7.47 6.49
C PRO A 88 -7.33 -6.72 7.41
N ALA A 89 -7.82 -6.03 8.43
CA ALA A 89 -6.96 -5.36 9.40
C ALA A 89 -6.07 -6.34 10.16
N ASP A 90 -6.61 -7.46 10.60
CA ASP A 90 -5.85 -8.48 11.33
C ASP A 90 -4.79 -9.12 10.42
N ALA A 91 -5.14 -9.40 9.16
CA ALA A 91 -4.18 -9.92 8.18
C ALA A 91 -3.01 -8.95 7.92
N ILE A 92 -3.29 -7.64 7.84
CA ILE A 92 -2.24 -6.61 7.71
C ILE A 92 -1.33 -6.60 8.94
N ILE A 93 -1.92 -6.64 10.13
CA ILE A 93 -1.18 -6.63 11.41
C ILE A 93 -0.31 -7.87 11.55
N ASP A 94 -0.84 -9.04 11.22
CA ASP A 94 -0.11 -10.30 11.29
C ASP A 94 1.05 -10.34 10.27
N TYR A 95 0.81 -9.85 9.06
CA TYR A 95 1.88 -9.69 8.08
C TYR A 95 2.98 -8.74 8.58
N ALA A 96 2.59 -7.62 9.16
CA ALA A 96 3.55 -6.64 9.70
C ALA A 96 4.43 -7.24 10.80
N ARG A 97 3.87 -8.11 11.65
CA ARG A 97 4.64 -8.85 12.67
C ARG A 97 5.58 -9.88 12.07
N GLN A 98 5.08 -10.69 11.13
CA GLN A 98 5.84 -11.80 10.53
C GLN A 98 6.99 -11.32 9.65
N ALA A 99 6.82 -10.19 8.98
CA ALA A 99 7.82 -9.61 8.08
C ALA A 99 8.69 -8.52 8.72
N ASP A 100 8.62 -8.34 10.04
CA ASP A 100 9.36 -7.32 10.81
C ASP A 100 9.22 -5.91 10.19
N ILE A 101 8.00 -5.52 9.86
CA ILE A 101 7.71 -4.24 9.24
C ILE A 101 7.95 -3.08 10.22
N ASP A 102 8.69 -2.08 9.77
CA ASP A 102 9.03 -0.88 10.54
C ASP A 102 8.04 0.28 10.35
N LEU A 103 7.31 0.28 9.23
CA LEU A 103 6.30 1.29 8.90
C LEU A 103 5.22 0.68 8.01
N VAL A 104 3.96 0.85 8.39
CA VAL A 104 2.80 0.56 7.54
C VAL A 104 2.30 1.85 6.90
N ILE A 105 2.01 1.83 5.61
CA ILE A 105 1.42 2.95 4.88
C ILE A 105 0.13 2.46 4.21
N MET A 106 -0.95 3.19 4.39
CA MET A 106 -2.25 2.81 3.82
C MET A 106 -3.17 4.01 3.62
N GLY A 107 -4.15 3.86 2.74
CA GLY A 107 -5.19 4.86 2.57
C GLY A 107 -6.15 4.91 3.78
N THR A 108 -6.69 6.09 4.07
CA THR A 108 -7.69 6.26 5.13
C THR A 108 -9.07 5.79 4.73
N HIS A 109 -9.36 5.69 3.41
CA HIS A 109 -10.65 5.28 2.87
C HIS A 109 -10.48 4.07 1.98
N GLY A 110 -11.39 3.10 2.12
CA GLY A 110 -11.50 1.98 1.21
C GLY A 110 -12.17 2.37 -0.11
N ARG A 111 -12.32 1.37 -1.00
CA ARG A 111 -12.93 1.51 -2.34
C ARG A 111 -14.36 2.07 -2.34
N THR A 112 -15.09 1.94 -1.24
CA THR A 112 -16.52 2.31 -1.13
C THR A 112 -16.78 3.79 -0.91
N GLY A 113 -15.74 4.64 -0.82
CA GLY A 113 -15.87 6.10 -0.87
C GLY A 113 -16.80 6.73 0.16
N MET A 114 -17.01 6.09 1.32
CA MET A 114 -17.84 6.67 2.36
C MET A 114 -17.17 7.91 2.93
N SER A 115 -17.94 8.99 2.91
CA SER A 115 -17.69 10.30 3.53
C SER A 115 -16.23 10.62 3.91
N GLN A 116 -15.66 11.64 3.30
CA GLN A 116 -14.29 12.16 3.54
C GLN A 116 -14.01 12.57 5.01
N LEU A 117 -15.00 12.44 5.89
CA LEU A 117 -14.93 12.84 7.30
C LEU A 117 -14.52 11.70 8.24
N PHE A 118 -14.53 10.46 7.78
CA PHE A 118 -14.26 9.31 8.64
C PHE A 118 -13.09 8.46 8.11
N VAL A 119 -12.22 8.05 9.00
CA VAL A 119 -11.21 7.01 8.74
C VAL A 119 -11.92 5.68 8.59
N GLY A 120 -11.61 4.90 7.54
CA GLY A 120 -12.20 3.58 7.32
C GLY A 120 -11.88 2.61 8.47
N SER A 121 -12.77 1.65 8.69
CA SER A 121 -12.67 0.69 9.81
C SER A 121 -11.37 -0.13 9.80
N VAL A 122 -10.87 -0.48 8.61
CA VAL A 122 -9.60 -1.21 8.47
C VAL A 122 -8.43 -0.33 8.90
N ALA A 123 -8.35 0.90 8.40
CA ALA A 123 -7.29 1.85 8.76
C ALA A 123 -7.32 2.17 10.26
N GLU A 124 -8.50 2.41 10.83
CA GLU A 124 -8.65 2.68 12.26
C GLU A 124 -8.10 1.52 13.11
N ARG A 125 -8.47 0.27 12.78
CA ARG A 125 -8.00 -0.90 13.52
C ARG A 125 -6.50 -1.10 13.37
N VAL A 126 -5.94 -0.93 12.18
CA VAL A 126 -4.49 -1.03 11.94
C VAL A 126 -3.75 0.03 12.74
N VAL A 127 -4.19 1.30 12.73
CA VAL A 127 -3.58 2.38 13.53
C VAL A 127 -3.55 2.04 15.02
N ARG A 128 -4.63 1.46 15.54
CA ARG A 128 -4.72 1.11 16.97
C ARG A 128 -3.87 -0.10 17.38
N THR A 129 -3.60 -1.04 16.46
CA THR A 129 -3.12 -2.38 16.84
C THR A 129 -1.82 -2.76 16.16
N ALA A 130 -1.37 -2.04 15.14
CA ALA A 130 -0.14 -2.36 14.43
C ALA A 130 1.08 -2.40 15.36
N PRO A 131 2.07 -3.29 15.10
CA PRO A 131 3.30 -3.39 15.92
C PRO A 131 4.28 -2.24 15.68
N CYS A 132 4.03 -1.38 14.68
CA CYS A 132 4.90 -0.30 14.24
C CYS A 132 4.07 0.97 13.91
N PRO A 133 4.73 2.13 13.68
CA PRO A 133 4.05 3.32 13.19
C PRO A 133 3.24 3.08 11.92
N VAL A 134 2.14 3.82 11.78
CA VAL A 134 1.24 3.76 10.63
C VAL A 134 1.08 5.15 10.04
N LEU A 135 1.42 5.29 8.76
CA LEU A 135 1.17 6.48 7.97
C LEU A 135 -0.12 6.29 7.18
N THR A 136 -1.12 7.10 7.46
CA THR A 136 -2.38 7.09 6.72
C THR A 136 -2.41 8.21 5.70
N VAL A 137 -2.88 7.90 4.48
CA VAL A 137 -2.93 8.82 3.35
C VAL A 137 -4.38 9.03 2.92
N LYS A 138 -4.80 10.30 2.79
CA LYS A 138 -6.11 10.69 2.26
C LYS A 138 -6.01 10.89 0.75
N HIS A 139 -7.14 10.77 0.07
CA HIS A 139 -7.25 11.15 -1.32
C HIS A 139 -8.61 11.86 -1.56
N PRO A 140 -8.64 13.01 -2.25
CA PRO A 140 -7.48 13.83 -2.67
C PRO A 140 -6.83 14.57 -1.50
N GLU A 141 -5.53 14.81 -1.59
CA GLU A 141 -4.79 15.61 -0.61
C GLU A 141 -3.75 16.49 -1.28
N HIS A 142 -3.11 17.34 -0.48
CA HIS A 142 -1.95 18.09 -0.95
C HIS A 142 -0.76 17.14 -1.13
N GLU A 143 -0.27 17.00 -2.36
CA GLU A 143 0.82 16.11 -2.70
C GLU A 143 2.16 16.71 -2.31
N PHE A 144 2.92 15.99 -1.49
CA PHE A 144 4.31 16.32 -1.14
C PHE A 144 5.31 15.47 -1.92
N VAL A 145 4.87 14.34 -2.44
CA VAL A 145 5.70 13.43 -3.23
C VAL A 145 5.36 13.66 -4.69
N HIS A 146 6.29 14.27 -5.39
CA HIS A 146 6.22 14.37 -6.83
C HIS A 146 6.98 13.20 -7.45
N PRO A 147 6.48 12.56 -8.51
CA PRO A 147 7.28 11.62 -9.27
C PRO A 147 8.55 12.34 -9.72
N ASP A 148 9.69 11.71 -9.55
CA ASP A 148 10.96 12.23 -10.05
C ASP A 148 10.81 12.45 -11.56
N VAL A 149 10.62 13.70 -11.94
CA VAL A 149 10.65 14.08 -13.35
C VAL A 149 12.11 14.06 -13.75
N ALA A 150 12.57 12.90 -14.19
CA ALA A 150 13.88 12.80 -14.82
C ALA A 150 13.92 13.79 -16.00
N GLY A 151 14.51 14.97 -15.76
CA GLY A 151 14.88 15.92 -16.77
C GLY A 151 13.75 16.80 -17.34
N SER A 152 13.14 17.64 -16.57
CA SER A 152 12.53 18.85 -17.08
C SER A 152 13.27 20.08 -16.55
N GLN A 153 13.87 20.75 -17.48
CA GLN A 153 14.59 22.00 -17.37
C GLN A 153 13.78 23.01 -16.56
N GLN A 154 14.46 23.67 -15.63
CA GLN A 154 14.02 24.94 -15.08
C GLN A 154 13.66 25.90 -16.22
N GLU A 155 12.40 26.05 -16.50
CA GLU A 155 11.94 27.24 -17.22
C GLU A 155 11.91 28.40 -16.24
N ALA A 156 12.82 29.35 -16.52
CA ALA A 156 12.95 30.60 -15.82
C ALA A 156 11.62 31.36 -15.80
N ARG A 157 11.21 31.81 -14.63
CA ARG A 157 10.14 32.79 -14.51
C ARG A 157 10.61 34.09 -15.18
N PRO A 158 9.83 34.67 -16.10
CA PRO A 158 10.10 36.05 -16.52
C PRO A 158 9.67 37.03 -15.43
N SER A 159 10.45 38.05 -15.32
CA SER A 159 10.34 39.16 -14.39
C SER A 159 9.02 39.92 -14.49
#